data_138cd843a3e7fb97f2328f26c8d220bc
#
_entry.id   138cd843a3e7fb97f2328f26c8d220bc
#
_cell.length_a   1.000
_cell.length_b   1.000
_cell.length_c   1.000
_cell.angle_alpha   90.00
_cell.angle_beta   90.00
_cell.angle_gamma   90.00
#
_symmetry.space_group_name_H-M   'P 1'
#
loop_
_entity.id
_entity.type
_entity.pdbx_description
1 polymer ?
#
loop_
_entity_poly.entity_id
_entity_poly.type
_entity_poly.pdbx_seq_one_letter_code
_entity_poly.pdbx_strand_id
1 'polypeptide(L)'
;MILICRKFSGFFNILKFKYSNIKFGSHLRVVGKIGLTIQGRCSIGANFRCSSGDMSNAMGRNVSSYIKVGENASLSIGDNVGISSTCIWCDKDIRIGNNVKVGALTIITDTDAHSLNPTLRSNNETDGINAVKKPVEICDNAFIGTSSVICKGVRIGCNSIVGAGSVVTRNIPDNEIWGGNPAVFIKKIVL
;
A
#
# COMPACT_ATOMS: atom_id res chain seq x y z
N MET A 1 15.29 -8.53 -25.63
CA MET A 1 13.93 -9.06 -25.33
C MET A 1 13.34 -8.46 -24.05
N ILE A 2 14.02 -8.44 -22.91
CA ILE A 2 13.51 -7.90 -21.61
C ILE A 2 13.12 -6.41 -21.67
N LEU A 3 13.86 -5.55 -22.37
CA LEU A 3 13.57 -4.12 -22.49
C LEU A 3 12.30 -3.83 -23.31
N ILE A 4 12.01 -4.63 -24.31
CA ILE A 4 10.81 -4.49 -25.16
C ILE A 4 9.58 -4.88 -24.36
N CYS A 5 9.60 -5.99 -23.64
CA CYS A 5 8.50 -6.40 -22.76
C CYS A 5 8.17 -5.35 -21.65
N ARG A 6 9.19 -4.65 -21.12
CA ARG A 6 8.99 -3.58 -20.13
C ARG A 6 8.27 -2.34 -20.69
N LYS A 7 8.54 -1.98 -21.96
CA LYS A 7 7.84 -0.85 -22.61
C LYS A 7 6.38 -1.19 -22.90
N PHE A 8 6.09 -2.40 -23.38
CA PHE A 8 4.71 -2.84 -23.63
C PHE A 8 3.90 -2.97 -22.35
N SER A 9 4.45 -3.52 -21.26
CA SER A 9 3.75 -3.62 -20.00
C SER A 9 3.37 -2.24 -19.41
N GLY A 10 4.21 -1.23 -19.61
CA GLY A 10 3.94 0.13 -19.16
C GLY A 10 2.72 0.77 -19.85
N PHE A 11 2.58 0.59 -21.16
CA PHE A 11 1.44 1.12 -21.93
C PHE A 11 0.13 0.46 -21.50
N PHE A 12 0.10 -0.87 -21.41
CA PHE A 12 -1.09 -1.59 -20.95
C PHE A 12 -1.50 -1.23 -19.52
N ASN A 13 -0.54 -1.00 -18.63
CA ASN A 13 -0.83 -0.57 -17.28
C ASN A 13 -1.46 0.83 -17.25
N ILE A 14 -0.98 1.79 -18.05
CA ILE A 14 -1.58 3.14 -18.15
C ILE A 14 -3.06 3.03 -18.59
N LEU A 15 -3.35 2.23 -19.60
CA LEU A 15 -4.73 1.98 -20.03
C LEU A 15 -5.55 1.37 -18.89
N LYS A 16 -5.02 0.37 -18.19
CA LYS A 16 -5.67 -0.27 -17.04
C LYS A 16 -6.03 0.74 -15.95
N PHE A 17 -5.13 1.66 -15.60
CA PHE A 17 -5.40 2.71 -14.62
C PHE A 17 -6.52 3.66 -15.09
N LYS A 18 -6.52 4.06 -16.37
CA LYS A 18 -7.59 4.88 -16.95
C LYS A 18 -8.96 4.19 -16.89
N TYR A 19 -9.01 2.91 -17.30
CA TYR A 19 -10.26 2.13 -17.29
C TYR A 19 -10.75 1.78 -15.88
N SER A 20 -9.86 1.83 -14.87
CA SER A 20 -10.22 1.58 -13.47
C SER A 20 -10.67 2.85 -12.72
N ASN A 21 -10.98 3.95 -13.41
CA ASN A 21 -11.41 5.22 -12.79
C ASN A 21 -10.43 5.80 -11.78
N ILE A 22 -9.14 5.52 -11.92
CA ILE A 22 -8.10 6.09 -11.06
C ILE A 22 -7.71 7.46 -11.60
N LYS A 23 -7.81 8.50 -10.76
CA LYS A 23 -7.22 9.81 -11.08
C LYS A 23 -5.71 9.73 -10.80
N PHE A 24 -4.86 10.00 -11.78
CA PHE A 24 -3.41 9.98 -11.58
C PHE A 24 -2.70 11.15 -12.25
N GLY A 25 -1.59 11.56 -11.64
CA GLY A 25 -0.74 12.65 -12.12
C GLY A 25 0.19 12.21 -13.26
N SER A 26 1.12 13.09 -13.63
CA SER A 26 2.11 12.85 -14.68
C SER A 26 3.12 11.77 -14.29
N HIS A 27 3.78 11.18 -15.31
CA HIS A 27 4.89 10.24 -15.15
C HIS A 27 4.58 8.97 -14.34
N LEU A 28 3.35 8.44 -14.48
CA LEU A 28 2.98 7.13 -13.94
C LEU A 28 3.84 6.03 -14.58
N ARG A 29 4.55 5.26 -13.77
CA ARG A 29 5.39 4.14 -14.23
C ARG A 29 5.08 2.86 -13.47
N VAL A 30 4.49 1.90 -14.15
CA VAL A 30 4.23 0.56 -13.60
C VAL A 30 4.93 -0.48 -14.45
N VAL A 31 5.84 -1.24 -13.85
CA VAL A 31 6.57 -2.35 -14.50
C VAL A 31 6.05 -3.66 -13.94
N GLY A 32 5.67 -4.60 -14.83
CA GLY A 32 5.09 -5.90 -14.47
C GLY A 32 3.57 -5.84 -14.29
N LYS A 33 2.99 -6.96 -13.84
CA LYS A 33 1.52 -7.08 -13.65
C LYS A 33 1.10 -6.40 -12.36
N ILE A 34 -0.02 -5.65 -12.38
CA ILE A 34 -0.68 -5.12 -11.19
C ILE A 34 -2.15 -5.51 -11.19
N GLY A 35 -2.64 -6.00 -10.05
CA GLY A 35 -4.07 -6.21 -9.81
C GLY A 35 -4.73 -4.89 -9.39
N LEU A 36 -5.90 -4.57 -9.96
CA LEU A 36 -6.68 -3.40 -9.59
C LEU A 36 -8.15 -3.82 -9.43
N THR A 37 -8.73 -3.55 -8.26
CA THR A 37 -10.17 -3.65 -8.00
C THR A 37 -10.58 -2.35 -7.34
N ILE A 38 -11.11 -1.42 -8.13
CA ILE A 38 -11.41 -0.06 -7.70
C ILE A 38 -12.92 0.16 -7.83
N GLN A 39 -13.61 0.17 -6.71
CA GLN A 39 -15.04 0.44 -6.59
C GLN A 39 -15.31 1.83 -6.00
N GLY A 40 -14.43 2.29 -5.11
CA GLY A 40 -14.48 3.60 -4.47
C GLY A 40 -13.60 4.64 -5.16
N ARG A 41 -13.16 5.63 -4.39
CA ARG A 41 -12.32 6.72 -4.90
C ARG A 41 -10.84 6.36 -4.81
N CYS A 42 -10.12 6.53 -5.92
CA CYS A 42 -8.67 6.32 -5.95
C CYS A 42 -7.98 7.48 -6.67
N SER A 43 -7.01 8.10 -5.99
CA SER A 43 -6.17 9.14 -6.58
C SER A 43 -4.69 8.87 -6.31
N ILE A 44 -3.86 9.11 -7.32
CA ILE A 44 -2.41 8.88 -7.27
C ILE A 44 -1.72 10.11 -7.86
N GLY A 45 -0.76 10.65 -7.14
CA GLY A 45 0.00 11.83 -7.54
C GLY A 45 0.95 11.60 -8.71
N ALA A 46 1.78 12.60 -8.98
CA ALA A 46 2.78 12.56 -10.04
C ALA A 46 3.98 11.67 -9.66
N ASN A 47 4.70 11.20 -10.68
CA ASN A 47 5.93 10.39 -10.55
C ASN A 47 5.74 9.09 -9.74
N PHE A 48 4.54 8.53 -9.71
CA PHE A 48 4.30 7.23 -9.07
C PHE A 48 5.05 6.11 -9.78
N ARG A 49 5.71 5.27 -9.01
CA ARG A 49 6.46 4.10 -9.52
C ARG A 49 6.01 2.83 -8.83
N CYS A 50 5.69 1.82 -9.62
CA CYS A 50 5.38 0.48 -9.12
C CYS A 50 6.24 -0.56 -9.86
N SER A 51 6.99 -1.36 -9.07
CA SER A 51 7.67 -2.56 -9.56
C SER A 51 6.89 -3.79 -9.09
N SER A 52 6.36 -4.58 -10.01
CA SER A 52 5.35 -5.59 -9.70
C SER A 52 5.63 -6.91 -10.42
N GLY A 53 5.83 -7.98 -9.67
CA GLY A 53 6.03 -9.33 -10.20
C GLY A 53 7.23 -9.45 -11.15
N ASP A 54 7.27 -10.56 -11.85
CA ASP A 54 8.13 -10.89 -13.02
C ASP A 54 9.52 -10.24 -13.03
N MET A 55 10.35 -10.53 -12.02
CA MET A 55 11.76 -10.11 -11.97
C MET A 55 11.99 -8.58 -12.05
N SER A 56 10.95 -7.77 -11.93
CA SER A 56 11.08 -6.31 -11.90
C SER A 56 11.79 -5.82 -10.64
N ASN A 57 11.67 -6.59 -9.55
CA ASN A 57 12.39 -6.42 -8.30
C ASN A 57 12.71 -7.80 -7.71
N ALA A 58 14.00 -8.10 -7.52
CA ALA A 58 14.45 -9.38 -6.99
C ALA A 58 13.86 -9.72 -5.61
N MET A 59 13.65 -8.72 -4.75
CA MET A 59 13.03 -8.90 -3.43
C MET A 59 11.52 -9.15 -3.50
N GLY A 60 10.85 -8.70 -4.55
CA GLY A 60 9.41 -8.93 -4.77
C GLY A 60 9.10 -10.31 -5.29
N ARG A 61 10.12 -11.07 -5.70
CA ARG A 61 9.98 -12.38 -6.33
C ARG A 61 8.94 -12.30 -7.46
N ASN A 62 8.05 -13.28 -7.61
CA ASN A 62 6.99 -13.26 -8.62
C ASN A 62 5.64 -12.74 -8.08
N VAL A 63 5.65 -12.01 -6.95
CA VAL A 63 4.43 -11.47 -6.35
C VAL A 63 4.03 -10.17 -7.04
N SER A 64 2.83 -10.15 -7.60
CA SER A 64 2.26 -8.95 -8.21
C SER A 64 1.74 -7.98 -7.15
N SER A 65 1.90 -6.68 -7.39
CA SER A 65 1.22 -5.66 -6.60
C SER A 65 -0.29 -5.75 -6.79
N TYR A 66 -1.04 -5.41 -5.76
CA TYR A 66 -2.49 -5.37 -5.81
C TYR A 66 -3.02 -4.11 -5.10
N ILE A 67 -3.96 -3.40 -5.72
CA ILE A 67 -4.67 -2.28 -5.11
C ILE A 67 -6.16 -2.59 -5.16
N LYS A 68 -6.77 -2.74 -3.97
CA LYS A 68 -8.20 -2.87 -3.79
C LYS A 68 -8.73 -1.64 -3.07
N VAL A 69 -9.78 -1.03 -3.63
CA VAL A 69 -10.52 0.07 -2.99
C VAL A 69 -12.00 -0.31 -3.00
N GLY A 70 -12.56 -0.50 -1.82
CA GLY A 70 -13.97 -0.86 -1.64
C GLY A 70 -14.91 0.27 -2.04
N GLU A 71 -16.20 -0.02 -2.17
CA GLU A 71 -17.23 0.86 -2.75
C GLU A 71 -17.30 2.24 -2.06
N ASN A 72 -17.27 2.29 -0.74
CA ASN A 72 -17.34 3.53 0.04
C ASN A 72 -15.98 3.98 0.57
N ALA A 73 -14.88 3.43 0.02
CA ALA A 73 -13.53 3.69 0.47
C ALA A 73 -12.84 4.79 -0.36
N SER A 74 -11.78 5.35 0.22
CA SER A 74 -10.96 6.37 -0.42
C SER A 74 -9.48 6.06 -0.23
N LEU A 75 -8.77 5.88 -1.34
CA LEU A 75 -7.31 5.77 -1.36
C LEU A 75 -6.71 7.02 -2.00
N SER A 76 -5.82 7.70 -1.28
CA SER A 76 -5.01 8.78 -1.83
C SER A 76 -3.52 8.47 -1.69
N ILE A 77 -2.79 8.61 -2.78
CA ILE A 77 -1.34 8.45 -2.83
C ILE A 77 -0.76 9.75 -3.39
N GLY A 78 0.20 10.33 -2.67
CA GLY A 78 0.85 11.59 -3.04
C GLY A 78 1.87 11.44 -4.18
N ASP A 79 2.68 12.47 -4.35
CA ASP A 79 3.69 12.56 -5.39
C ASP A 79 4.96 11.77 -5.03
N ASN A 80 5.70 11.32 -6.06
CA ASN A 80 7.01 10.65 -5.93
C ASN A 80 6.98 9.35 -5.12
N VAL A 81 5.82 8.73 -4.98
CA VAL A 81 5.68 7.47 -4.23
C VAL A 81 6.19 6.29 -5.04
N GLY A 82 6.92 5.41 -4.37
CA GLY A 82 7.42 4.16 -4.96
C GLY A 82 6.96 2.94 -4.16
N ILE A 83 6.35 1.96 -4.83
CA ILE A 83 5.95 0.69 -4.23
C ILE A 83 6.53 -0.50 -5.00
N SER A 84 6.72 -1.62 -4.33
CA SER A 84 7.21 -2.86 -4.94
C SER A 84 6.40 -4.06 -4.46
N SER A 85 5.81 -4.83 -5.38
CA SER A 85 5.07 -6.07 -5.02
C SER A 85 4.21 -5.90 -3.76
N THR A 86 3.54 -4.75 -3.63
CA THR A 86 2.82 -4.30 -2.44
C THR A 86 1.33 -4.59 -2.59
N CYS A 87 0.69 -5.05 -1.53
CA CYS A 87 -0.76 -5.14 -1.43
C CYS A 87 -1.30 -3.93 -0.66
N ILE A 88 -2.21 -3.17 -1.27
CA ILE A 88 -2.98 -2.10 -0.60
C ILE A 88 -4.44 -2.52 -0.62
N TRP A 89 -5.01 -2.75 0.56
CA TRP A 89 -6.42 -3.09 0.73
C TRP A 89 -7.11 -2.00 1.54
N CYS A 90 -7.90 -1.19 0.84
CA CYS A 90 -8.59 -0.04 1.38
C CYS A 90 -10.11 -0.28 1.37
N ASP A 91 -10.70 -0.41 2.54
CA ASP A 91 -12.16 -0.57 2.74
C ASP A 91 -12.77 0.62 3.53
N LYS A 92 -11.97 1.63 3.89
CA LYS A 92 -12.41 2.88 4.52
C LYS A 92 -11.63 4.10 3.99
N ASP A 93 -10.41 4.32 4.46
CA ASP A 93 -9.58 5.46 4.05
C ASP A 93 -8.10 5.14 4.26
N ILE A 94 -7.32 5.16 3.19
CA ILE A 94 -5.86 5.05 3.25
C ILE A 94 -5.25 6.28 2.59
N ARG A 95 -4.36 6.96 3.31
CA ARG A 95 -3.60 8.11 2.82
C ARG A 95 -2.12 7.82 2.86
N ILE A 96 -1.47 7.98 1.72
CA ILE A 96 -0.02 7.87 1.58
C ILE A 96 0.48 9.22 1.08
N GLY A 97 1.32 9.87 1.86
CA GLY A 97 1.90 11.20 1.57
C GLY A 97 2.90 11.18 0.42
N ASN A 98 3.64 12.26 0.30
CA ASN A 98 4.62 12.45 -0.75
C ASN A 98 5.95 11.78 -0.41
N ASN A 99 6.72 11.43 -1.46
CA ASN A 99 8.08 10.85 -1.36
C ASN A 99 8.17 9.53 -0.57
N VAL A 100 7.04 8.87 -0.30
CA VAL A 100 6.99 7.61 0.45
C VAL A 100 7.60 6.47 -0.38
N LYS A 101 8.38 5.63 0.28
CA LYS A 101 8.92 4.40 -0.30
C LYS A 101 8.38 3.18 0.45
N VAL A 102 7.79 2.25 -0.29
CA VAL A 102 7.25 1.00 0.25
C VAL A 102 8.04 -0.18 -0.29
N GLY A 103 8.70 -0.88 0.59
CA GLY A 103 9.47 -2.07 0.29
C GLY A 103 8.62 -3.22 -0.24
N ALA A 104 9.28 -4.17 -0.88
CA ALA A 104 8.61 -5.30 -1.51
C ALA A 104 7.83 -6.16 -0.50
N LEU A 105 6.72 -6.77 -0.97
CA LEU A 105 5.90 -7.71 -0.19
C LEU A 105 5.21 -7.07 1.04
N THR A 106 5.14 -5.74 1.09
CA THR A 106 4.43 -5.03 2.16
C THR A 106 2.92 -5.12 1.96
N ILE A 107 2.20 -5.25 3.06
CA ILE A 107 0.74 -5.20 3.11
C ILE A 107 0.33 -3.93 3.86
N ILE A 108 -0.56 -3.14 3.28
CA ILE A 108 -1.16 -1.96 3.91
C ILE A 108 -2.67 -2.18 3.89
N THR A 109 -3.29 -2.23 5.08
CA THR A 109 -4.74 -2.47 5.17
C THR A 109 -5.38 -1.66 6.28
N ASP A 110 -6.58 -1.14 6.02
CA ASP A 110 -7.39 -0.37 6.96
C ASP A 110 -8.56 -1.19 7.53
N THR A 111 -8.56 -2.52 7.30
CA THR A 111 -9.64 -3.43 7.69
C THR A 111 -9.09 -4.71 8.31
N ASP A 112 -9.89 -5.35 9.19
CA ASP A 112 -9.65 -6.73 9.63
C ASP A 112 -10.12 -7.75 8.58
N ALA A 113 -10.78 -7.31 7.52
CA ALA A 113 -11.43 -8.14 6.50
C ALA A 113 -12.58 -9.02 7.03
N HIS A 114 -12.50 -9.44 8.27
CA HIS A 114 -13.48 -10.32 8.93
C HIS A 114 -13.98 -9.73 10.26
N SER A 115 -15.21 -10.11 10.64
CA SER A 115 -15.78 -9.75 11.94
C SER A 115 -15.02 -10.42 13.09
N LEU A 116 -14.76 -9.69 14.17
CA LEU A 116 -14.22 -10.27 15.41
C LEU A 116 -15.25 -11.12 16.15
N ASN A 117 -16.55 -10.89 15.92
CA ASN A 117 -17.62 -11.71 16.48
C ASN A 117 -17.72 -13.03 15.69
N PRO A 118 -17.52 -14.21 16.33
CA PRO A 118 -17.53 -15.49 15.64
C PRO A 118 -18.88 -15.83 15.01
N THR A 119 -19.99 -15.42 15.60
CA THR A 119 -21.34 -15.64 15.04
C THR A 119 -21.55 -14.86 13.75
N LEU A 120 -21.11 -13.59 13.70
CA LEU A 120 -21.18 -12.79 12.49
C LEU A 120 -20.19 -13.28 11.43
N ARG A 121 -19.02 -13.74 11.84
CA ARG A 121 -17.97 -14.23 10.95
C ARG A 121 -18.32 -15.56 10.27
N SER A 122 -19.17 -16.39 10.89
CA SER A 122 -19.60 -17.65 10.32
C SER A 122 -20.62 -17.51 9.17
N ASN A 123 -21.16 -16.31 8.95
CA ASN A 123 -22.11 -16.02 7.89
C ASN A 123 -21.50 -15.04 6.89
N ASN A 124 -21.37 -15.44 5.63
CA ASN A 124 -20.76 -14.65 4.55
C ASN A 124 -21.47 -13.31 4.29
N GLU A 125 -22.78 -13.19 4.57
CA GLU A 125 -23.53 -11.96 4.39
C GLU A 125 -23.19 -10.92 5.48
N THR A 126 -22.83 -11.34 6.68
CA THR A 126 -22.60 -10.46 7.82
C THR A 126 -21.12 -10.25 8.14
N ASP A 127 -20.24 -11.14 7.72
CA ASP A 127 -18.83 -11.14 8.09
C ASP A 127 -18.10 -9.85 7.66
N GLY A 128 -17.92 -9.63 6.38
CA GLY A 128 -17.16 -8.48 5.87
C GLY A 128 -17.79 -7.12 6.19
N ILE A 129 -19.13 -7.06 6.31
CA ILE A 129 -19.87 -5.84 6.68
C ILE A 129 -19.52 -5.43 8.12
N ASN A 130 -19.36 -6.38 9.01
CA ASN A 130 -19.05 -6.17 10.44
C ASN A 130 -17.55 -6.21 10.74
N ALA A 131 -16.68 -6.27 9.74
CA ALA A 131 -15.25 -6.13 9.93
C ALA A 131 -14.89 -4.74 10.45
N VAL A 132 -13.99 -4.67 11.42
CA VAL A 132 -13.55 -3.37 11.96
C VAL A 132 -12.64 -2.68 10.94
N LYS A 133 -13.00 -1.44 10.59
CA LYS A 133 -12.26 -0.59 9.63
C LYS A 133 -11.82 0.70 10.31
N LYS A 134 -10.52 1.02 10.25
CA LYS A 134 -9.95 2.26 10.80
C LYS A 134 -8.97 2.85 9.80
N PRO A 135 -9.00 4.17 9.54
CA PRO A 135 -8.12 4.80 8.57
C PRO A 135 -6.64 4.51 8.82
N VAL A 136 -5.86 4.46 7.75
CA VAL A 136 -4.39 4.38 7.80
C VAL A 136 -3.81 5.63 7.14
N GLU A 137 -2.81 6.22 7.80
CA GLU A 137 -2.08 7.37 7.29
C GLU A 137 -0.58 7.09 7.29
N ILE A 138 0.06 7.27 6.15
CA ILE A 138 1.52 7.22 6.00
C ILE A 138 1.96 8.61 5.54
N CYS A 139 2.64 9.36 6.43
CA CYS A 139 3.00 10.74 6.18
C CYS A 139 4.19 10.86 5.22
N ASP A 140 4.51 12.09 4.82
CA ASP A 140 5.54 12.41 3.85
C ASP A 140 6.91 11.85 4.25
N ASN A 141 7.68 11.44 3.24
CA ASN A 141 9.04 10.91 3.35
C ASN A 141 9.18 9.62 4.19
N ALA A 142 8.09 8.96 4.55
CA ALA A 142 8.17 7.69 5.29
C ALA A 142 8.80 6.59 4.42
N PHE A 143 9.55 5.71 5.06
CA PHE A 143 10.10 4.51 4.44
C PHE A 143 9.61 3.26 5.14
N ILE A 144 8.92 2.41 4.40
CA ILE A 144 8.42 1.11 4.90
C ILE A 144 9.32 0.00 4.36
N GLY A 145 9.96 -0.70 5.27
CA GLY A 145 10.82 -1.85 4.95
C GLY A 145 10.04 -3.01 4.31
N THR A 146 10.76 -3.85 3.57
CA THR A 146 10.19 -5.00 2.88
C THR A 146 9.46 -5.96 3.83
N SER A 147 8.43 -6.66 3.35
CA SER A 147 7.65 -7.67 4.09
C SER A 147 7.01 -7.14 5.38
N SER A 148 6.74 -5.85 5.47
CA SER A 148 6.04 -5.25 6.61
C SER A 148 4.52 -5.34 6.44
N VAL A 149 3.81 -5.33 7.58
CA VAL A 149 2.34 -5.26 7.63
C VAL A 149 1.94 -4.00 8.38
N ILE A 150 1.21 -3.10 7.69
CA ILE A 150 0.65 -1.90 8.29
C ILE A 150 -0.82 -2.15 8.56
N CYS A 151 -1.17 -2.24 9.84
CA CYS A 151 -2.52 -2.56 10.29
C CYS A 151 -3.45 -1.34 10.30
N LYS A 152 -4.74 -1.60 10.31
CA LYS A 152 -5.78 -0.57 10.43
C LYS A 152 -5.57 0.36 11.61
N GLY A 153 -5.93 1.62 11.44
CA GLY A 153 -5.91 2.64 12.50
C GLY A 153 -4.52 3.19 12.83
N VAL A 154 -3.52 2.91 12.00
CA VAL A 154 -2.13 3.32 12.23
C VAL A 154 -1.82 4.62 11.48
N ARG A 155 -1.15 5.56 12.17
CA ARG A 155 -0.44 6.68 11.55
C ARG A 155 1.07 6.43 11.62
N ILE A 156 1.74 6.51 10.48
CA ILE A 156 3.21 6.51 10.39
C ILE A 156 3.64 7.95 10.13
N GLY A 157 4.43 8.50 11.06
CA GLY A 157 4.85 9.89 11.05
C GLY A 157 5.77 10.25 9.89
N CYS A 158 5.94 11.57 9.65
CA CYS A 158 6.82 12.09 8.62
C CYS A 158 8.28 11.69 8.88
N ASN A 159 9.01 11.40 7.79
CA ASN A 159 10.42 10.97 7.81
C ASN A 159 10.68 9.67 8.60
N SER A 160 9.64 8.97 9.07
CA SER A 160 9.81 7.77 9.90
C SER A 160 10.13 6.54 9.07
N ILE A 161 10.80 5.58 9.68
CA ILE A 161 11.22 4.35 9.04
C ILE A 161 10.63 3.15 9.78
N VAL A 162 9.99 2.28 9.04
CA VAL A 162 9.57 0.95 9.49
C VAL A 162 10.62 -0.07 9.03
N GLY A 163 11.24 -0.77 9.96
CA GLY A 163 12.18 -1.85 9.67
C GLY A 163 11.53 -2.98 8.88
N ALA A 164 12.31 -3.69 8.08
CA ALA A 164 11.81 -4.83 7.30
C ALA A 164 11.19 -5.93 8.20
N GLY A 165 10.14 -6.60 7.71
CA GLY A 165 9.47 -7.68 8.45
C GLY A 165 8.65 -7.24 9.65
N SER A 166 8.35 -5.95 9.77
CA SER A 166 7.64 -5.42 10.94
C SER A 166 6.13 -5.51 10.81
N VAL A 167 5.44 -5.69 11.95
CA VAL A 167 3.98 -5.59 12.05
C VAL A 167 3.61 -4.35 12.86
N VAL A 168 3.14 -3.30 12.18
CA VAL A 168 2.82 -2.01 12.79
C VAL A 168 1.36 -2.02 13.23
N THR A 169 1.13 -2.00 14.56
CA THR A 169 -0.19 -2.07 15.20
C THR A 169 -0.56 -0.80 15.96
N ARG A 170 0.36 0.17 16.04
CA ARG A 170 0.17 1.46 16.73
C ARG A 170 0.87 2.59 15.97
N ASN A 171 0.52 3.83 16.30
CA ASN A 171 1.10 5.01 15.66
C ASN A 171 2.61 5.08 15.89
N ILE A 172 3.32 5.53 14.85
CA ILE A 172 4.74 5.85 14.88
C ILE A 172 4.87 7.37 14.81
N PRO A 173 5.53 8.03 15.79
CA PRO A 173 5.81 9.46 15.74
C PRO A 173 6.71 9.85 14.56
N ASP A 174 6.76 11.15 14.27
CA ASP A 174 7.65 11.68 13.23
C ASP A 174 9.13 11.49 13.61
N ASN A 175 9.99 11.28 12.61
CA ASN A 175 11.44 11.16 12.74
C ASN A 175 11.88 9.98 13.65
N GLU A 176 11.16 8.88 13.62
CA GLU A 176 11.52 7.69 14.40
C GLU A 176 11.70 6.44 13.51
N ILE A 177 12.56 5.53 13.99
CA ILE A 177 12.74 4.20 13.42
C ILE A 177 12.10 3.20 14.36
N TRP A 178 11.18 2.39 13.81
CA TRP A 178 10.48 1.32 14.52
C TRP A 178 10.68 0.00 13.79
N GLY A 179 10.64 -1.13 14.51
CA GLY A 179 10.77 -2.45 13.90
C GLY A 179 10.32 -3.57 14.81
N GLY A 180 10.11 -4.75 14.21
CA GLY A 180 9.72 -5.97 14.92
C GLY A 180 8.23 -6.32 14.79
N ASN A 181 7.81 -7.39 15.46
CA ASN A 181 6.42 -7.87 15.51
C ASN A 181 5.99 -8.14 16.98
N PRO A 182 5.14 -7.28 17.58
CA PRO A 182 4.72 -5.99 17.06
C PRO A 182 5.89 -4.99 16.98
N ALA A 183 5.79 -4.00 16.06
CA ALA A 183 6.80 -2.97 15.92
C ALA A 183 6.92 -2.13 17.18
N VAL A 184 8.17 -1.90 17.60
CA VAL A 184 8.54 -1.07 18.76
C VAL A 184 9.58 -0.04 18.36
N PHE A 185 9.71 1.01 19.15
CA PHE A 185 10.71 2.07 18.96
C PHE A 185 12.13 1.51 19.00
N ILE A 186 12.94 1.92 18.04
CA ILE A 186 14.39 1.58 17.99
C ILE A 186 15.22 2.81 18.30
N LYS A 187 15.03 3.91 17.54
CA LYS A 187 15.75 5.17 17.74
C LYS A 187 15.09 6.33 17.02
N LYS A 188 15.47 7.56 17.39
CA LYS A 188 15.16 8.78 16.64
C LYS A 188 16.09 8.94 15.43
N ILE A 189 15.57 9.56 14.38
CA ILE A 189 16.34 10.00 13.22
C ILE A 189 16.84 11.41 13.53
N VAL A 190 18.15 11.63 13.45
CA VAL A 190 18.75 12.96 13.49
C VAL A 190 18.86 13.42 12.04
N LEU A 191 18.17 14.50 11.70
CA LEU A 191 18.15 15.11 10.37
C LEU A 191 19.19 16.22 10.28
#